data_4ec6552c85ca8b7ef1c3aeedda23514a
#
_entry.id   4ec6552c85ca8b7ef1c3aeedda23514a
#
_cell.length_a   1.000
_cell.length_b   1.000
_cell.length_c   1.000
_cell.angle_alpha   90.00
_cell.angle_beta   90.00
_cell.angle_gamma   90.00
#
_symmetry.space_group_name_H-M   'P 1'
#
loop_
_entity.id
_entity.type
_entity.pdbx_description
1 polymer ?
#
loop_
_entity_poly.entity_id
_entity_poly.type
_entity_poly.pdbx_seq_one_letter_code
_entity_poly.pdbx_strand_id
1 'polypeptide(L)'
;MLDASATQAILDNGRGYAQFCDMAVLAFASFTNPGGGYIQGYLGQEATLCADSYLYNVLDKQRKWYGENRRRNINCELYRNRALVVPAVRFDRKHVHAYADVIVAAAPNAKRARQEYRVSDDALLDALRDRIRFVLAICDELGREKLVLGAWGCDNNGFDAETVAELFRKELASGDFKVKQVFFAVPSTRWDEDFAKFEHVLANFPERNEESYAQVAARAAAARAAEQAQAAAEDDEDEEAERVRRYAPKEPAGGLLPSAFY
;
A
#
# COMPACT_ATOMS: atom_id res chain seq x y z
N MET A 1 6.81 1.93 -7.82
CA MET A 1 6.32 1.25 -6.60
C MET A 1 7.49 0.80 -5.74
N LEU A 2 7.37 0.85 -4.41
CA LEU A 2 8.36 0.37 -3.45
C LEU A 2 7.65 -0.49 -2.39
N ASP A 3 8.10 -1.73 -2.24
CA ASP A 3 7.71 -2.59 -1.11
C ASP A 3 8.55 -2.20 0.11
N ALA A 4 8.22 -1.06 0.68
CA ALA A 4 9.00 -0.44 1.76
C ALA A 4 8.15 0.53 2.58
N SER A 5 8.61 0.85 3.79
CA SER A 5 8.03 1.95 4.57
C SER A 5 8.39 3.31 3.97
N ALA A 6 7.58 4.34 4.28
CA ALA A 6 7.86 5.71 3.87
C ALA A 6 9.25 6.19 4.35
N THR A 7 9.65 5.84 5.57
CA THR A 7 11.00 6.15 6.07
C THR A 7 12.10 5.51 5.22
N GLN A 8 11.94 4.25 4.84
CA GLN A 8 12.92 3.57 3.98
C GLN A 8 13.00 4.24 2.62
N ALA A 9 11.86 4.60 2.02
CA ALA A 9 11.84 5.35 0.77
C ALA A 9 12.57 6.69 0.85
N ILE A 10 12.43 7.40 1.98
CA ILE A 10 13.18 8.65 2.24
C ILE A 10 14.67 8.40 2.35
N LEU A 11 15.09 7.38 3.12
CA LEU A 11 16.49 7.07 3.33
C LEU A 11 17.22 6.66 2.04
N ASP A 12 16.52 5.92 1.17
CA ASP A 12 17.11 5.41 -0.08
C ASP A 12 17.16 6.48 -1.20
N ASN A 13 16.26 7.46 -1.18
CA ASN A 13 16.08 8.39 -2.30
C ASN A 13 16.25 9.88 -1.93
N GLY A 14 16.32 10.19 -0.64
CA GLY A 14 16.47 11.55 -0.14
C GLY A 14 17.93 12.03 -0.10
N ARG A 15 18.13 13.30 0.27
CA ARG A 15 19.45 13.92 0.42
C ARG A 15 19.91 13.92 1.87
N GLY A 16 21.20 13.68 2.09
CA GLY A 16 21.82 13.64 3.42
C GLY A 16 22.06 15.04 4.06
N TYR A 17 21.67 16.14 3.41
CA TYR A 17 21.82 17.50 3.91
C TYR A 17 20.53 18.29 3.76
N ALA A 18 20.12 19.01 4.80
CA ALA A 18 18.87 19.76 4.84
C ALA A 18 18.78 20.83 3.72
N GLN A 19 19.86 21.50 3.41
CA GLN A 19 19.93 22.53 2.37
C GLN A 19 19.73 21.99 0.94
N PHE A 20 19.90 20.69 0.75
CA PHE A 20 19.70 20.01 -0.52
C PHE A 20 18.43 19.14 -0.53
N CYS A 21 17.54 19.33 0.45
CA CYS A 21 16.27 18.62 0.52
C CYS A 21 15.46 18.88 -0.76
N ASP A 22 15.24 17.82 -1.55
CA ASP A 22 14.52 17.86 -2.83
C ASP A 22 13.23 17.01 -2.79
N MET A 23 12.90 16.47 -1.62
CA MET A 23 11.84 15.50 -1.40
C MET A 23 10.80 16.00 -0.42
N ALA A 24 9.52 15.67 -0.69
CA ALA A 24 8.45 15.73 0.29
C ALA A 24 7.93 14.32 0.59
N VAL A 25 7.33 14.13 1.77
CA VAL A 25 6.61 12.92 2.15
C VAL A 25 5.24 13.27 2.69
N LEU A 26 4.21 12.52 2.26
CA LEU A 26 2.88 12.62 2.84
C LEU A 26 2.83 11.77 4.11
N ALA A 27 2.63 12.41 5.26
CA ALA A 27 2.27 11.71 6.50
C ALA A 27 0.77 11.43 6.51
N PHE A 28 0.38 10.17 6.74
CA PHE A 28 -1.02 9.72 6.85
C PHE A 28 -1.59 10.13 8.22
N ALA A 29 -1.76 11.43 8.35
CA ALA A 29 -1.93 12.07 9.65
C ALA A 29 -3.31 11.87 10.24
N SER A 30 -3.36 11.82 11.55
CA SER A 30 -4.60 12.06 12.29
C SER A 30 -5.03 13.53 12.13
N PHE A 31 -6.31 13.74 11.84
CA PHE A 31 -6.84 15.10 11.72
C PHE A 31 -6.93 15.84 13.05
N THR A 32 -7.02 15.11 14.15
CA THR A 32 -7.35 15.65 15.48
C THR A 32 -6.27 15.50 16.53
N ASN A 33 -5.28 14.63 16.32
CA ASN A 33 -4.25 14.31 17.30
C ASN A 33 -2.85 14.36 16.70
N PRO A 34 -1.89 15.04 17.32
CA PRO A 34 -0.52 15.08 16.84
C PRO A 34 0.12 13.67 16.89
N GLY A 35 0.71 13.24 15.77
CA GLY A 35 1.36 11.94 15.67
C GLY A 35 0.40 10.73 15.74
N GLY A 36 -0.92 10.95 15.56
CA GLY A 36 -1.96 9.90 15.43
C GLY A 36 -2.13 9.05 16.69
N GLY A 37 -1.39 8.69 17.46
CA GLY A 37 -1.41 7.79 18.62
C GLY A 37 -0.02 7.25 18.92
N TYR A 38 0.99 7.93 18.38
CA TYR A 38 2.39 7.54 18.54
C TYR A 38 2.78 7.31 20.01
N ILE A 39 2.39 8.25 20.92
CA ILE A 39 2.73 8.13 22.35
C ILE A 39 1.99 6.97 23.04
N GLN A 40 0.84 6.56 22.52
CA GLN A 40 0.06 5.43 23.02
C GLN A 40 0.53 4.09 22.45
N GLY A 41 1.58 4.09 21.61
CA GLY A 41 2.11 2.89 20.99
C GLY A 41 1.29 2.36 19.82
N TYR A 42 0.42 3.18 19.22
CA TYR A 42 -0.26 2.81 17.99
C TYR A 42 0.76 2.67 16.85
N LEU A 43 0.54 1.67 16.01
CA LEU A 43 1.33 1.44 14.81
C LEU A 43 0.62 2.06 13.61
N GLY A 44 1.38 2.67 12.72
CA GLY A 44 0.86 3.28 11.51
C GLY A 44 1.95 4.12 10.85
N GLN A 45 1.72 4.58 9.64
CA GLN A 45 2.73 5.31 8.87
C GLN A 45 3.15 6.61 9.58
N GLU A 46 2.20 7.42 10.12
CA GLU A 46 2.52 8.65 10.86
C GLU A 46 3.34 8.34 12.13
N ALA A 47 2.98 7.28 12.86
CA ALA A 47 3.71 6.88 14.07
C ALA A 47 5.13 6.41 13.73
N THR A 48 5.33 5.70 12.61
CA THR A 48 6.65 5.29 12.12
C THR A 48 7.51 6.52 11.75
N LEU A 49 6.94 7.48 11.03
CA LEU A 49 7.64 8.74 10.73
C LEU A 49 8.04 9.49 12.01
N CYS A 50 7.19 9.48 13.03
CA CYS A 50 7.50 10.08 14.34
C CYS A 50 8.61 9.32 15.10
N ALA A 51 8.64 8.00 15.00
CA ALA A 51 9.65 7.17 15.65
C ALA A 51 11.04 7.34 15.02
N ASP A 52 11.10 7.54 13.72
CA ASP A 52 12.34 7.67 12.95
C ASP A 52 12.83 9.12 12.82
N SER A 53 12.19 10.09 13.52
CA SER A 53 12.51 11.52 13.44
C SER A 53 12.06 12.31 14.67
N TYR A 54 12.28 13.62 14.68
CA TYR A 54 11.74 14.52 15.69
C TYR A 54 10.34 15.07 15.34
N LEU A 55 9.68 14.52 14.35
CA LEU A 55 8.39 15.01 13.84
C LEU A 55 7.35 15.18 14.94
N TYR A 56 7.19 14.20 15.84
CA TYR A 56 6.26 14.28 16.95
C TYR A 56 6.46 15.54 17.82
N ASN A 57 7.72 15.87 18.14
CA ASN A 57 8.06 17.00 18.98
C ASN A 57 7.62 18.34 18.35
N VAL A 58 7.59 18.43 17.03
CA VAL A 58 7.08 19.60 16.29
C VAL A 58 5.55 19.60 16.30
N LEU A 59 4.93 18.46 16.02
CA LEU A 59 3.46 18.34 15.94
C LEU A 59 2.81 18.59 17.31
N ASP A 60 3.40 18.15 18.40
CA ASP A 60 2.87 18.35 19.75
C ASP A 60 2.75 19.83 20.13
N LYS A 61 3.59 20.70 19.57
CA LYS A 61 3.48 22.15 19.75
C LYS A 61 2.30 22.78 19.00
N GLN A 62 1.68 22.04 18.07
CA GLN A 62 0.56 22.53 17.25
C GLN A 62 -0.82 22.17 17.85
N ARG A 63 -0.92 21.97 19.15
CA ARG A 63 -2.17 21.55 19.85
C ARG A 63 -3.37 22.48 19.57
N LYS A 64 -3.12 23.78 19.36
CA LYS A 64 -4.18 24.74 19.00
C LYS A 64 -4.77 24.39 17.63
N TRP A 65 -3.94 24.10 16.65
CA TRP A 65 -4.37 23.71 15.30
C TRP A 65 -5.20 22.42 15.31
N TYR A 66 -4.76 21.38 16.02
CA TYR A 66 -5.52 20.14 16.21
C TYR A 66 -6.84 20.37 16.95
N GLY A 67 -6.84 21.26 17.95
CA GLY A 67 -8.05 21.67 18.67
C GLY A 67 -9.06 22.40 17.78
N GLU A 68 -8.62 23.23 16.86
CA GLU A 68 -9.45 23.87 15.84
C GLU A 68 -10.03 22.88 14.85
N ASN A 69 -9.24 21.91 14.41
CA ASN A 69 -9.70 20.83 13.55
C ASN A 69 -10.86 20.08 14.20
N ARG A 70 -10.69 19.66 15.43
CA ARG A 70 -11.69 18.92 16.20
C ARG A 70 -13.00 19.69 16.37
N ARG A 71 -12.92 21.00 16.60
CA ARG A 71 -14.10 21.82 16.89
C ARG A 71 -14.86 22.30 15.65
N ARG A 72 -14.18 22.55 14.53
CA ARG A 72 -14.75 23.32 13.42
C ARG A 72 -14.55 22.74 12.04
N ASN A 73 -13.72 21.71 11.89
CA ASN A 73 -13.26 21.27 10.58
C ASN A 73 -13.51 19.79 10.28
N ILE A 74 -14.28 19.09 11.12
CA ILE A 74 -14.59 17.65 10.95
C ILE A 74 -15.41 17.40 9.68
N ASN A 75 -16.44 18.23 9.41
CA ASN A 75 -17.23 18.18 8.18
C ASN A 75 -17.73 16.76 7.86
N CYS A 76 -18.50 16.14 8.75
CA CYS A 76 -19.02 14.78 8.58
C CYS A 76 -17.94 13.74 8.32
N GLU A 77 -16.78 13.85 8.97
CA GLU A 77 -15.59 13.00 8.80
C GLU A 77 -14.92 13.08 7.42
N LEU A 78 -15.41 13.96 6.52
CA LEU A 78 -14.72 14.29 5.28
C LEU A 78 -13.49 15.17 5.51
N TYR A 79 -13.49 15.89 6.63
CA TYR A 79 -12.51 16.89 7.02
C TYR A 79 -12.40 18.04 6.00
N ARG A 80 -11.89 19.18 6.42
CA ARG A 80 -11.55 20.27 5.49
C ARG A 80 -10.12 20.14 5.01
N ASN A 81 -9.80 20.71 3.84
CA ASN A 81 -8.45 20.75 3.30
C ASN A 81 -7.55 21.59 4.21
N ARG A 82 -6.88 20.94 5.14
CA ARG A 82 -5.93 21.50 6.10
C ARG A 82 -4.74 20.58 6.24
N ALA A 83 -3.56 21.16 6.20
CA ALA A 83 -2.31 20.45 6.41
C ALA A 83 -1.35 21.29 7.24
N LEU A 84 -0.38 20.65 7.86
CA LEU A 84 0.83 21.28 8.35
C LEU A 84 1.99 20.87 7.45
N VAL A 85 2.97 21.74 7.30
CA VAL A 85 4.22 21.41 6.62
C VAL A 85 5.35 21.56 7.60
N VAL A 86 6.16 20.54 7.76
CA VAL A 86 7.38 20.56 8.57
C VAL A 86 8.57 20.41 7.64
N PRO A 87 9.32 21.50 7.40
CA PRO A 87 10.38 21.49 6.41
C PRO A 87 11.62 20.74 6.91
N ALA A 88 12.31 20.07 6.00
CA ALA A 88 13.61 19.45 6.17
C ALA A 88 13.73 18.60 7.45
N VAL A 89 12.76 17.73 7.68
CA VAL A 89 12.79 16.77 8.78
C VAL A 89 13.88 15.75 8.51
N ARG A 90 14.77 15.54 9.47
CA ARG A 90 15.77 14.49 9.41
C ARG A 90 15.18 13.17 9.85
N PHE A 91 15.27 12.19 8.98
CA PHE A 91 14.99 10.78 9.26
C PHE A 91 16.31 10.03 9.45
N ASP A 92 16.38 9.18 10.46
CA ASP A 92 17.61 8.49 10.84
C ASP A 92 17.29 7.03 11.19
N ARG A 93 18.00 6.09 10.55
CA ARG A 93 17.90 4.67 10.83
C ARG A 93 19.22 3.97 10.53
N LYS A 94 19.74 3.19 11.47
CA LYS A 94 20.98 2.40 11.30
C LYS A 94 22.16 3.21 10.74
N HIS A 95 22.37 4.42 11.27
CA HIS A 95 23.47 5.34 10.88
C HIS A 95 23.34 5.95 9.46
N VAL A 96 22.24 5.68 8.76
CA VAL A 96 21.90 6.37 7.51
C VAL A 96 20.87 7.45 7.81
N HIS A 97 21.02 8.62 7.22
CA HIS A 97 20.03 9.69 7.38
C HIS A 97 19.76 10.40 6.06
N ALA A 98 18.54 10.91 5.94
CA ALA A 98 18.10 11.74 4.84
C ALA A 98 17.06 12.78 5.31
N TYR A 99 16.79 13.76 4.49
CA TYR A 99 15.87 14.85 4.80
C TYR A 99 14.69 14.83 3.82
N ALA A 100 13.50 15.09 4.37
CA ALA A 100 12.30 15.33 3.58
C ALA A 100 11.43 16.39 4.24
N ASP A 101 10.71 17.19 3.45
CA ASP A 101 9.61 18.00 3.96
C ASP A 101 8.42 17.09 4.27
N VAL A 102 7.82 17.22 5.44
CA VAL A 102 6.68 16.39 5.81
C VAL A 102 5.38 17.17 5.61
N ILE A 103 4.54 16.68 4.69
CA ILE A 103 3.18 17.17 4.49
C ILE A 103 2.26 16.37 5.40
N VAL A 104 1.80 16.98 6.49
CA VAL A 104 0.97 16.35 7.51
C VAL A 104 -0.49 16.59 7.15
N ALA A 105 -1.12 15.65 6.46
CA ALA A 105 -2.49 15.77 5.98
C ALA A 105 -3.29 14.49 6.25
N ALA A 106 -4.57 14.64 6.63
CA ALA A 106 -5.46 13.51 6.90
C ALA A 106 -6.34 13.21 5.69
N ALA A 107 -6.46 11.93 5.32
CA ALA A 107 -7.49 11.46 4.42
C ALA A 107 -8.88 11.58 5.08
N PRO A 108 -9.96 11.73 4.33
CA PRO A 108 -11.31 11.57 4.86
C PRO A 108 -11.47 10.21 5.54
N ASN A 109 -12.29 10.14 6.58
CA ASN A 109 -12.62 8.87 7.23
C ASN A 109 -13.90 8.28 6.61
N ALA A 110 -13.75 7.54 5.52
CA ALA A 110 -14.88 6.98 4.78
C ALA A 110 -15.74 6.05 5.63
N LYS A 111 -15.12 5.25 6.49
CA LYS A 111 -15.82 4.33 7.39
C LYS A 111 -16.78 5.08 8.30
N ARG A 112 -16.29 6.08 9.02
CA ARG A 112 -17.13 6.87 9.94
C ARG A 112 -18.12 7.78 9.20
N ALA A 113 -17.69 8.37 8.08
CA ALA A 113 -18.56 9.22 7.27
C ALA A 113 -19.80 8.46 6.76
N ARG A 114 -19.62 7.21 6.29
CA ARG A 114 -20.74 6.32 5.90
C ARG A 114 -21.61 5.94 7.09
N GLN A 115 -21.01 5.49 8.18
CA GLN A 115 -21.73 4.93 9.32
C GLN A 115 -22.47 5.98 10.15
N GLU A 116 -21.80 7.10 10.46
CA GLU A 116 -22.32 8.12 11.36
C GLU A 116 -23.11 9.23 10.64
N TYR A 117 -22.73 9.55 9.40
CA TYR A 117 -23.29 10.69 8.66
C TYR A 117 -24.00 10.32 7.36
N ARG A 118 -23.97 9.03 6.96
CA ARG A 118 -24.59 8.55 5.73
C ARG A 118 -24.10 9.29 4.48
N VAL A 119 -22.83 9.65 4.44
CA VAL A 119 -22.21 10.30 3.30
C VAL A 119 -22.17 9.30 2.16
N SER A 120 -22.52 9.74 0.94
CA SER A 120 -22.49 8.91 -0.27
C SER A 120 -21.06 8.60 -0.71
N ASP A 121 -20.90 7.50 -1.45
CA ASP A 121 -19.59 7.11 -1.99
C ASP A 121 -19.04 8.15 -2.97
N ASP A 122 -19.88 8.77 -3.78
CA ASP A 122 -19.47 9.84 -4.70
C ASP A 122 -18.89 11.04 -3.92
N ALA A 123 -19.56 11.48 -2.87
CA ALA A 123 -19.05 12.59 -2.02
C ALA A 123 -17.74 12.21 -1.29
N LEU A 124 -17.56 10.94 -0.94
CA LEU A 124 -16.31 10.43 -0.35
C LEU A 124 -15.16 10.46 -1.36
N LEU A 125 -15.42 9.99 -2.59
CA LEU A 125 -14.44 9.99 -3.67
C LEU A 125 -14.05 11.41 -4.09
N ASP A 126 -15.02 12.32 -4.19
CA ASP A 126 -14.76 13.72 -4.48
C ASP A 126 -13.92 14.38 -3.38
N ALA A 127 -14.23 14.11 -2.10
CA ALA A 127 -13.46 14.64 -0.98
C ALA A 127 -12.02 14.09 -0.95
N LEU A 128 -11.82 12.81 -1.27
CA LEU A 128 -10.50 12.21 -1.34
C LEU A 128 -9.70 12.76 -2.54
N ARG A 129 -10.34 12.87 -3.69
CA ARG A 129 -9.75 13.47 -4.89
C ARG A 129 -9.28 14.90 -4.63
N ASP A 130 -10.13 15.72 -4.05
CA ASP A 130 -9.83 17.11 -3.69
C ASP A 130 -8.64 17.16 -2.71
N ARG A 131 -8.58 16.22 -1.78
CA ARG A 131 -7.49 16.11 -0.82
C ARG A 131 -6.17 15.68 -1.47
N ILE A 132 -6.20 14.78 -2.46
CA ILE A 132 -5.03 14.40 -3.26
C ILE A 132 -4.50 15.61 -4.01
N ARG A 133 -5.37 16.35 -4.72
CA ARG A 133 -4.98 17.60 -5.40
C ARG A 133 -4.37 18.62 -4.47
N PHE A 134 -4.96 18.78 -3.29
CA PHE A 134 -4.44 19.70 -2.26
C PHE A 134 -3.03 19.33 -1.80
N VAL A 135 -2.73 18.04 -1.59
CA VAL A 135 -1.40 17.56 -1.22
C VAL A 135 -0.39 17.76 -2.36
N LEU A 136 -0.77 17.46 -3.60
CA LEU A 136 0.07 17.67 -4.77
C LEU A 136 0.40 19.15 -4.98
N ALA A 137 -0.59 20.03 -4.81
CA ALA A 137 -0.39 21.48 -4.87
C ALA A 137 0.56 22.00 -3.78
N ILE A 138 0.49 21.43 -2.55
CA ILE A 138 1.47 21.77 -1.49
C ILE A 138 2.89 21.36 -1.92
N CYS A 139 3.06 20.16 -2.49
CA CYS A 139 4.36 19.70 -2.98
C CYS A 139 4.93 20.64 -4.04
N ASP A 140 4.10 21.11 -4.97
CA ASP A 140 4.48 22.07 -5.99
C ASP A 140 4.89 23.43 -5.41
N GLU A 141 4.12 23.94 -4.44
CA GLU A 141 4.42 25.20 -3.74
C GLU A 141 5.74 25.12 -2.96
N LEU A 142 6.05 23.94 -2.40
CA LEU A 142 7.33 23.67 -1.76
C LEU A 142 8.50 23.56 -2.75
N GLY A 143 8.22 23.49 -4.06
CA GLY A 143 9.21 23.30 -5.10
C GLY A 143 9.94 21.95 -5.01
N ARG A 144 9.28 20.91 -4.47
CA ARG A 144 9.88 19.58 -4.33
C ARG A 144 9.66 18.75 -5.59
N GLU A 145 10.75 18.19 -6.10
CA GLU A 145 10.74 17.37 -7.32
C GLU A 145 10.35 15.93 -7.05
N LYS A 146 10.56 15.46 -5.80
CA LYS A 146 10.29 14.09 -5.35
C LYS A 146 9.20 14.09 -4.29
N LEU A 147 8.26 13.14 -4.39
CA LEU A 147 7.19 12.96 -3.43
C LEU A 147 7.03 11.49 -3.05
N VAL A 148 7.07 11.20 -1.74
CA VAL A 148 6.76 9.90 -1.19
C VAL A 148 5.29 9.86 -0.80
N LEU A 149 4.55 8.96 -1.41
CA LEU A 149 3.14 8.65 -1.18
C LEU A 149 2.98 7.18 -0.73
N GLY A 150 1.75 6.69 -0.62
CA GLY A 150 1.41 5.30 -0.33
C GLY A 150 -0.09 5.07 -0.26
N ALA A 151 -0.54 3.99 0.39
CA ALA A 151 -1.94 3.58 0.52
C ALA A 151 -2.73 4.47 1.50
N TRP A 152 -2.85 5.75 1.17
CA TRP A 152 -3.40 6.79 2.01
C TRP A 152 -4.91 6.68 2.16
N GLY A 153 -5.36 6.41 3.38
CA GLY A 153 -6.78 6.28 3.70
C GLY A 153 -7.33 4.86 3.53
N CYS A 154 -6.49 3.88 3.19
CA CYS A 154 -6.93 2.50 2.96
C CYS A 154 -7.31 1.79 4.27
N ASP A 155 -6.42 1.70 5.22
CA ASP A 155 -6.62 0.96 6.47
C ASP A 155 -7.88 1.39 7.28
N ASN A 156 -7.63 2.14 8.36
CA ASN A 156 -8.65 2.55 9.32
C ASN A 156 -9.70 3.51 8.74
N ASN A 157 -9.36 4.24 7.68
CA ASN A 157 -10.29 5.18 7.04
C ASN A 157 -11.24 4.50 6.05
N GLY A 158 -10.93 3.29 5.59
CA GLY A 158 -11.87 2.42 4.88
C GLY A 158 -12.08 2.74 3.40
N PHE A 159 -11.08 3.32 2.72
CA PHE A 159 -11.02 3.34 1.26
C PHE A 159 -10.39 2.04 0.73
N ASP A 160 -10.85 1.61 -0.44
CA ASP A 160 -10.20 0.52 -1.16
C ASP A 160 -8.92 1.00 -1.86
N ALA A 161 -7.86 0.19 -1.78
CA ALA A 161 -6.54 0.56 -2.28
C ALA A 161 -6.49 0.72 -3.81
N GLU A 162 -7.24 -0.10 -4.57
CA GLU A 162 -7.35 0.05 -6.04
C GLU A 162 -7.96 1.42 -6.39
N THR A 163 -9.02 1.80 -5.69
CA THR A 163 -9.69 3.10 -5.84
C THR A 163 -8.76 4.27 -5.52
N VAL A 164 -8.01 4.18 -4.43
CA VAL A 164 -7.04 5.23 -4.04
C VAL A 164 -5.92 5.35 -5.06
N ALA A 165 -5.37 4.23 -5.52
CA ALA A 165 -4.34 4.19 -6.54
C ALA A 165 -4.81 4.80 -7.87
N GLU A 166 -6.05 4.50 -8.29
CA GLU A 166 -6.67 5.09 -9.50
C GLU A 166 -6.86 6.60 -9.39
N LEU A 167 -7.24 7.12 -8.22
CA LEU A 167 -7.34 8.56 -8.01
C LEU A 167 -5.95 9.22 -8.11
N PHE A 168 -4.93 8.65 -7.48
CA PHE A 168 -3.56 9.15 -7.62
C PHE A 168 -3.08 9.09 -9.07
N ARG A 169 -3.28 7.95 -9.76
CA ARG A 169 -2.90 7.80 -11.16
C ARG A 169 -3.52 8.90 -12.02
N LYS A 170 -4.83 9.12 -11.88
CA LYS A 170 -5.59 10.11 -12.64
C LYS A 170 -5.07 11.53 -12.40
N GLU A 171 -4.84 11.92 -11.15
CA GLU A 171 -4.37 13.27 -10.83
C GLU A 171 -2.91 13.49 -11.27
N LEU A 172 -2.05 12.49 -11.12
CA LEU A 172 -0.67 12.57 -11.59
C LEU A 172 -0.55 12.58 -13.13
N ALA A 173 -1.43 11.86 -13.83
CA ALA A 173 -1.47 11.82 -15.29
C ALA A 173 -2.09 13.09 -15.92
N SER A 174 -2.75 13.95 -15.12
CA SER A 174 -3.39 15.17 -15.63
C SER A 174 -2.40 16.20 -16.20
N GLY A 175 -1.14 16.17 -15.75
CA GLY A 175 -0.12 17.17 -16.08
C GLY A 175 -0.28 18.51 -15.34
N ASP A 176 -1.21 18.60 -14.38
CA ASP A 176 -1.48 19.81 -13.62
C ASP A 176 -0.39 20.11 -12.57
N PHE A 177 0.44 19.11 -12.23
CA PHE A 177 1.42 19.19 -11.15
C PHE A 177 2.86 19.08 -11.66
N LYS A 178 3.80 19.71 -10.92
CA LYS A 178 5.22 19.83 -11.30
C LYS A 178 6.12 18.74 -10.73
N VAL A 179 5.59 17.88 -9.84
CA VAL A 179 6.35 16.78 -9.25
C VAL A 179 6.91 15.89 -10.36
N LYS A 180 8.22 15.59 -10.30
CA LYS A 180 8.91 14.84 -11.35
C LYS A 180 8.98 13.33 -11.05
N GLN A 181 9.05 12.97 -9.77
CA GLN A 181 9.22 11.61 -9.34
C GLN A 181 8.36 11.32 -8.12
N VAL A 182 7.52 10.29 -8.22
CA VAL A 182 6.65 9.85 -7.13
C VAL A 182 7.05 8.44 -6.73
N PHE A 183 7.26 8.25 -5.43
CA PHE A 183 7.53 6.96 -4.80
C PHE A 183 6.29 6.52 -4.03
N PHE A 184 5.59 5.50 -4.48
CA PHE A 184 4.54 4.86 -3.70
C PHE A 184 5.19 3.82 -2.79
N ALA A 185 5.36 4.17 -1.52
CA ALA A 185 5.90 3.31 -0.47
C ALA A 185 4.73 2.58 0.22
N VAL A 186 4.49 1.36 -0.18
CA VAL A 186 3.42 0.50 0.33
C VAL A 186 4.06 -0.83 0.75
N PRO A 187 4.23 -1.10 2.06
CA PRO A 187 4.78 -2.36 2.50
C PRO A 187 3.84 -3.52 2.17
N SER A 188 4.36 -4.58 1.57
CA SER A 188 3.62 -5.83 1.40
C SER A 188 3.32 -6.46 2.75
N THR A 189 2.08 -6.85 2.97
CA THR A 189 1.67 -7.57 4.17
C THR A 189 0.97 -8.87 3.78
N ARG A 190 0.86 -9.81 4.72
CA ARG A 190 0.04 -11.01 4.52
C ARG A 190 -1.44 -10.79 4.82
N TRP A 191 -1.81 -9.58 5.25
CA TRP A 191 -3.14 -9.28 5.76
C TRP A 191 -3.98 -8.45 4.80
N ASP A 192 -3.35 -7.82 3.83
CA ASP A 192 -3.97 -6.97 2.84
C ASP A 192 -3.30 -7.13 1.46
N GLU A 193 -3.94 -6.62 0.44
CA GLU A 193 -3.48 -6.65 -0.95
C GLU A 193 -3.11 -5.24 -1.46
N ASP A 194 -2.88 -4.30 -0.55
CA ASP A 194 -2.71 -2.89 -0.90
C ASP A 194 -1.53 -2.68 -1.86
N PHE A 195 -0.39 -3.35 -1.60
CA PHE A 195 0.76 -3.29 -2.50
C PHE A 195 0.41 -3.82 -3.90
N ALA A 196 -0.20 -5.00 -4.00
CA ALA A 196 -0.54 -5.63 -5.28
C ALA A 196 -1.57 -4.81 -6.08
N LYS A 197 -2.54 -4.21 -5.41
CA LYS A 197 -3.52 -3.30 -6.03
C LYS A 197 -2.87 -2.04 -6.58
N PHE A 198 -1.99 -1.40 -5.79
CA PHE A 198 -1.24 -0.22 -6.23
C PHE A 198 -0.29 -0.57 -7.38
N GLU A 199 0.42 -1.68 -7.30
CA GLU A 199 1.32 -2.14 -8.35
C GLU A 199 0.54 -2.40 -9.65
N HIS A 200 -0.59 -3.09 -9.58
CA HIS A 200 -1.46 -3.33 -10.72
C HIS A 200 -1.90 -2.02 -11.38
N VAL A 201 -2.49 -1.09 -10.62
CA VAL A 201 -3.02 0.18 -11.15
C VAL A 201 -1.94 1.05 -11.79
N LEU A 202 -0.73 1.05 -11.24
CA LEU A 202 0.36 1.91 -11.67
C LEU A 202 1.33 1.25 -12.68
N ALA A 203 1.13 -0.03 -13.01
CA ALA A 203 2.02 -0.79 -13.90
C ALA A 203 2.19 -0.13 -15.27
N ASN A 204 1.13 0.44 -15.82
CA ASN A 204 1.11 1.07 -17.14
C ASN A 204 0.98 2.61 -17.06
N PHE A 205 1.38 3.23 -15.93
CA PHE A 205 1.30 4.68 -15.80
C PHE A 205 1.93 5.41 -17.01
N PRO A 206 1.30 6.44 -17.59
CA PRO A 206 0.10 7.15 -17.12
C PRO A 206 -1.24 6.50 -17.51
N GLU A 207 -1.21 5.46 -18.37
CA GLU A 207 -2.40 4.82 -18.90
C GLU A 207 -3.15 4.04 -17.82
N ARG A 208 -4.46 3.86 -18.03
CA ARG A 208 -5.29 3.01 -17.19
C ARG A 208 -5.24 1.57 -17.67
N ASN A 209 -5.19 0.62 -16.74
CA ASN A 209 -5.36 -0.79 -17.09
C ASN A 209 -6.80 -1.09 -17.54
N GLU A 210 -6.94 -1.97 -18.52
CA GLU A 210 -8.26 -2.38 -19.04
C GLU A 210 -9.01 -3.25 -18.02
N GLU A 211 -8.29 -4.16 -17.34
CA GLU A 211 -8.84 -5.06 -16.33
C GLU A 211 -8.64 -4.50 -14.93
N SER A 212 -9.62 -4.68 -14.04
CA SER A 212 -9.48 -4.39 -12.61
C SER A 212 -8.59 -5.44 -11.92
N TYR A 213 -8.02 -5.07 -10.77
CA TYR A 213 -7.25 -6.01 -9.95
C TYR A 213 -8.08 -7.24 -9.58
N ALA A 214 -9.36 -7.06 -9.24
CA ALA A 214 -10.25 -8.17 -8.90
C ALA A 214 -10.42 -9.18 -10.05
N GLN A 215 -10.49 -8.73 -11.31
CA GLN A 215 -10.58 -9.62 -12.47
C GLN A 215 -9.28 -10.40 -12.66
N VAL A 216 -8.13 -9.74 -12.54
CA VAL A 216 -6.82 -10.39 -12.65
C VAL A 216 -6.59 -11.38 -11.52
N ALA A 217 -6.93 -11.02 -10.29
CA ALA A 217 -6.80 -11.89 -9.12
C ALA A 217 -7.71 -13.12 -9.23
N ALA A 218 -8.96 -12.95 -9.69
CA ALA A 218 -9.89 -14.08 -9.91
C ALA A 218 -9.36 -15.05 -10.98
N ARG A 219 -8.82 -14.54 -12.08
CA ARG A 219 -8.20 -15.37 -13.14
C ARG A 219 -6.98 -16.12 -12.62
N ALA A 220 -6.12 -15.46 -11.86
CA ALA A 220 -4.96 -16.11 -11.26
C ALA A 220 -5.34 -17.19 -10.23
N ALA A 221 -6.38 -16.94 -9.42
CA ALA A 221 -6.91 -17.94 -8.48
C ALA A 221 -7.48 -19.17 -9.21
N ALA A 222 -8.24 -18.96 -10.29
CA ALA A 222 -8.78 -20.04 -11.09
C ALA A 222 -7.67 -20.88 -11.76
N ALA A 223 -6.61 -20.24 -12.27
CA ALA A 223 -5.47 -20.95 -12.86
C ALA A 223 -4.74 -21.82 -11.81
N ARG A 224 -4.48 -21.28 -10.61
CA ARG A 224 -3.86 -22.04 -9.50
C ARG A 224 -4.71 -23.22 -9.06
N ALA A 225 -6.04 -23.04 -8.99
CA ALA A 225 -6.95 -24.13 -8.64
C ALA A 225 -6.94 -25.24 -9.71
N ALA A 226 -6.85 -24.88 -10.99
CA ALA A 226 -6.74 -25.85 -12.09
C ALA A 226 -5.41 -26.63 -12.04
N GLU A 227 -4.29 -25.94 -11.79
CA GLU A 227 -2.98 -26.58 -11.62
C GLU A 227 -2.97 -27.55 -10.43
N GLN A 228 -3.55 -27.15 -9.30
CA GLN A 228 -3.66 -28.00 -8.12
C GLN A 228 -4.54 -29.23 -8.37
N ALA A 229 -5.64 -29.07 -9.11
CA ALA A 229 -6.50 -30.17 -9.47
C ALA A 229 -5.81 -31.16 -10.43
N GLN A 230 -4.99 -30.65 -11.37
CA GLN A 230 -4.20 -31.50 -12.25
C GLN A 230 -3.12 -32.28 -11.48
N ALA A 231 -2.38 -31.61 -10.60
CA ALA A 231 -1.36 -32.27 -9.78
C ALA A 231 -1.97 -33.36 -8.87
N ALA A 232 -3.15 -33.10 -8.28
CA ALA A 232 -3.85 -34.10 -7.47
C ALA A 232 -4.32 -35.30 -8.31
N ALA A 233 -4.75 -35.09 -9.56
CA ALA A 233 -5.14 -36.15 -10.46
C ALA A 233 -3.95 -37.03 -10.92
N GLU A 234 -2.77 -36.41 -11.17
CA GLU A 234 -1.54 -37.10 -11.48
C GLU A 234 -1.05 -37.96 -10.30
N ASP A 235 -1.12 -37.44 -9.06
CA ASP A 235 -0.78 -38.18 -7.84
C ASP A 235 -1.70 -39.40 -7.65
N ASP A 236 -3.03 -39.25 -7.87
CA ASP A 236 -4.01 -40.33 -7.78
C ASP A 236 -3.76 -41.44 -8.85
N GLU A 237 -3.41 -41.06 -10.10
CA GLU A 237 -3.08 -42.00 -11.17
C GLU A 237 -1.78 -42.74 -10.85
N ASP A 238 -0.76 -42.10 -10.31
CA ASP A 238 0.50 -42.73 -9.90
C ASP A 238 0.30 -43.71 -8.72
N GLU A 239 -0.51 -43.33 -7.72
CA GLU A 239 -0.87 -44.23 -6.61
C GLU A 239 -1.65 -45.48 -7.10
N GLU A 240 -2.57 -45.30 -8.04
CA GLU A 240 -3.31 -46.41 -8.63
C GLU A 240 -2.40 -47.33 -9.47
N ALA A 241 -1.49 -46.73 -10.28
CA ALA A 241 -0.50 -47.46 -11.04
C ALA A 241 0.45 -48.27 -10.14
N GLU A 242 0.89 -47.71 -9.01
CA GLU A 242 1.73 -48.42 -8.03
C GLU A 242 0.96 -49.54 -7.36
N ARG A 243 -0.32 -49.31 -7.02
CA ARG A 243 -1.20 -50.33 -6.45
C ARG A 243 -1.41 -51.51 -7.42
N VAL A 244 -1.65 -51.24 -8.69
CA VAL A 244 -1.76 -52.27 -9.74
C VAL A 244 -0.47 -53.07 -9.87
N ARG A 245 0.71 -52.40 -9.88
CA ARG A 245 2.02 -53.11 -9.92
C ARG A 245 2.26 -53.97 -8.71
N ARG A 246 1.82 -53.53 -7.51
CA ARG A 246 1.99 -54.29 -6.25
C ARG A 246 1.12 -55.55 -6.19
N TYR A 247 -0.03 -55.54 -6.83
CA TYR A 247 -0.96 -56.67 -6.88
C TYR A 247 -0.98 -57.47 -8.20
N ALA A 248 -0.11 -57.10 -9.16
CA ALA A 248 0.04 -57.88 -10.39
C ALA A 248 0.51 -59.31 -10.07
N PRO A 249 -0.13 -60.39 -10.64
CA PRO A 249 0.31 -61.76 -10.44
C PRO A 249 1.75 -61.90 -10.90
N LYS A 250 2.62 -62.43 -10.04
CA LYS A 250 3.98 -62.80 -10.46
C LYS A 250 3.87 -63.89 -11.48
N GLU A 251 4.40 -63.69 -12.67
CA GLU A 251 4.53 -64.75 -13.65
C GLU A 251 5.24 -65.96 -13.02
N PRO A 252 4.74 -67.19 -13.22
CA PRO A 252 5.38 -68.38 -12.68
C PRO A 252 6.77 -68.50 -13.33
N ALA A 253 7.81 -68.56 -12.52
CA ALA A 253 9.16 -68.77 -12.96
C ALA A 253 9.18 -70.04 -13.91
N GLY A 254 9.56 -69.82 -15.15
CA GLY A 254 9.59 -70.85 -16.16
C GLY A 254 10.32 -72.09 -15.67
N GLY A 255 9.55 -73.16 -15.39
CA GLY A 255 10.07 -74.46 -15.06
C GLY A 255 10.72 -75.06 -16.27
N LEU A 256 12.02 -75.33 -16.20
CA LEU A 256 12.76 -76.22 -17.10
C LEU A 256 12.01 -77.52 -17.14
N LEU A 257 11.52 -77.90 -18.33
CA LEU A 257 11.12 -79.25 -18.64
C LEU A 257 12.35 -80.19 -18.58
N PRO A 258 12.31 -81.30 -17.85
CA PRO A 258 13.36 -82.26 -17.86
C PRO A 258 13.33 -82.96 -19.22
N SER A 259 14.45 -82.98 -19.97
CA SER A 259 14.70 -83.82 -21.12
C SER A 259 14.68 -85.29 -20.65
N ALA A 260 13.63 -86.03 -21.03
CA ALA A 260 13.60 -87.44 -20.84
C ALA A 260 13.93 -88.12 -22.16
N PHE A 261 14.90 -88.89 -22.03
CA PHE A 261 15.36 -90.00 -22.92
C PHE A 261 14.29 -90.71 -23.78
N TYR A 262 14.53 -90.89 -25.02
CA TYR A 262 14.85 -92.03 -25.86
C TYR A 262 14.91 -91.61 -27.31
#